data_932819e58a95eda72294abdd2e2e9615
#
_entry.id   932819e58a95eda72294abdd2e2e9615
#
_cell.length_a   1.000
_cell.length_b   1.000
_cell.length_c   1.000
_cell.angle_alpha   90.00
_cell.angle_beta   90.00
_cell.angle_gamma   90.00
#
_symmetry.space_group_name_H-M   'P 1'
#
loop_
_entity.id
_entity.type
_entity.pdbx_description
1 polymer ?
#
loop_
_entity_poly.entity_id
_entity_poly.type
_entity_poly.pdbx_seq_one_letter_code
_entity_poly.pdbx_strand_id
1 'polypeptide(L)'
;MKFTQRLSLRVRLTLIFLILASVTWLLSSFVAWKQTTDNVDELFDTQLMLFAKRLSTLDLNEINAADRMAQTPNRLKHGHVDDDALTFAIFTHDGRMVLNDGDNGEDIPYSYQREGFADGQLVGDKDQWRFVWMTSPDGKYRI
;
A
#
# COMPACT_ATOMS: atom_id res chain seq x y z
N MET A 1 3.18 -36.65 35.39
CA MET A 1 4.42 -36.06 34.83
C MET A 1 5.60 -36.53 35.66
N LYS A 2 6.17 -37.69 35.32
CA LYS A 2 7.28 -38.33 36.08
C LYS A 2 8.53 -38.54 35.21
N PHE A 3 8.73 -37.67 34.20
CA PHE A 3 9.90 -37.83 33.31
C PHE A 3 11.19 -37.16 33.83
N THR A 4 11.11 -36.34 34.87
CA THR A 4 12.25 -35.52 35.33
C THR A 4 13.14 -36.16 36.37
N GLN A 5 12.82 -37.35 36.87
CA GLN A 5 13.55 -37.93 38.02
C GLN A 5 14.79 -38.78 37.68
N ARG A 6 15.08 -39.01 36.39
CA ARG A 6 16.26 -39.84 35.98
C ARG A 6 17.29 -39.14 35.08
N LEU A 7 17.11 -37.84 34.83
CA LEU A 7 18.07 -37.09 34.05
C LEU A 7 19.21 -36.61 34.92
N SER A 8 20.46 -36.81 34.48
CA SER A 8 21.63 -36.31 35.21
C SER A 8 21.54 -34.78 35.37
N LEU A 9 22.08 -34.24 36.44
CA LEU A 9 22.07 -32.80 36.72
C LEU A 9 22.52 -31.95 35.53
N ARG A 10 23.51 -32.45 34.78
CA ARG A 10 24.04 -31.81 33.57
C ARG A 10 22.98 -31.68 32.47
N VAL A 11 22.26 -32.75 32.20
CA VAL A 11 21.20 -32.75 31.16
C VAL A 11 20.03 -31.80 31.55
N ARG A 12 19.68 -31.77 32.82
CA ARG A 12 18.63 -30.86 33.32
C ARG A 12 19.05 -29.40 33.16
N LEU A 13 20.31 -29.08 33.50
CA LEU A 13 20.82 -27.71 33.33
C LEU A 13 20.87 -27.30 31.88
N THR A 14 21.32 -28.16 30.99
CA THR A 14 21.37 -27.93 29.54
C THR A 14 19.97 -27.70 28.97
N LEU A 15 18.98 -28.51 29.38
CA LEU A 15 17.59 -28.35 28.96
C LEU A 15 16.98 -26.99 29.38
N ILE A 16 17.21 -26.60 30.64
CA ILE A 16 16.74 -25.31 31.15
C ILE A 16 17.36 -24.16 30.34
N PHE A 17 18.66 -24.22 30.08
CA PHE A 17 19.34 -23.21 29.29
C PHE A 17 18.82 -23.15 27.86
N LEU A 18 18.60 -24.31 27.24
CA LEU A 18 18.07 -24.38 25.87
C LEU A 18 16.64 -23.84 25.75
N ILE A 19 15.79 -24.12 26.75
CA ILE A 19 14.45 -23.58 26.82
C ILE A 19 14.49 -22.07 26.98
N LEU A 20 15.29 -21.52 27.90
CA LEU A 20 15.43 -20.09 28.08
C LEU A 20 15.93 -19.38 26.82
N ALA A 21 16.97 -19.95 26.18
CA ALA A 21 17.50 -19.42 24.94
C ALA A 21 16.44 -19.41 23.83
N SER A 22 15.67 -20.50 23.69
CA SER A 22 14.59 -20.59 22.68
C SER A 22 13.47 -19.58 22.94
N VAL A 23 13.06 -19.41 24.19
CA VAL A 23 12.01 -18.43 24.56
C VAL A 23 12.48 -17.01 24.28
N THR A 24 13.71 -16.68 24.64
CA THR A 24 14.30 -15.36 24.36
C THR A 24 14.35 -15.07 22.87
N TRP A 25 14.77 -16.07 22.07
CA TRP A 25 14.86 -15.94 20.62
C TRP A 25 13.48 -15.76 19.98
N LEU A 26 12.47 -16.53 20.40
CA LEU A 26 11.09 -16.41 19.91
C LEU A 26 10.48 -15.03 20.24
N LEU A 27 10.68 -14.53 21.45
CA LEU A 27 10.21 -13.20 21.85
C LEU A 27 10.86 -12.10 21.01
N SER A 28 12.18 -12.18 20.82
CA SER A 28 12.93 -11.24 19.99
C SER A 28 12.44 -11.23 18.53
N SER A 29 12.23 -12.42 17.96
CA SER A 29 11.73 -12.57 16.60
C SER A 29 10.31 -12.01 16.46
N PHE A 30 9.46 -12.23 17.44
CA PHE A 30 8.08 -11.72 17.42
C PHE A 30 8.04 -10.19 17.47
N VAL A 31 8.84 -9.58 18.34
CA VAL A 31 8.94 -8.12 18.44
C VAL A 31 9.50 -7.53 17.16
N ALA A 32 10.57 -8.11 16.61
CA ALA A 32 11.16 -7.65 15.36
C ALA A 32 10.17 -7.72 14.19
N TRP A 33 9.41 -8.80 14.08
CA TRP A 33 8.40 -8.94 13.02
C TRP A 33 7.33 -7.86 13.13
N LYS A 34 6.75 -7.67 14.31
CA LYS A 34 5.72 -6.65 14.52
C LYS A 34 6.23 -5.25 14.17
N GLN A 35 7.42 -4.88 14.63
CA GLN A 35 8.02 -3.59 14.38
C GLN A 35 8.34 -3.35 12.89
N THR A 36 8.73 -4.40 12.16
CA THR A 36 9.01 -4.29 10.72
C THR A 36 7.74 -4.02 9.93
N THR A 37 6.63 -4.69 10.24
CA THR A 37 5.36 -4.49 9.55
C THR A 37 4.84 -3.07 9.74
N ASP A 38 4.84 -2.55 10.97
CA ASP A 38 4.35 -1.20 11.26
C ASP A 38 5.18 -0.11 10.53
N ASN A 39 6.51 -0.29 10.42
CA ASN A 39 7.39 0.68 9.75
C ASN A 39 7.24 0.67 8.22
N VAL A 40 6.95 -0.48 7.63
CA VAL A 40 6.76 -0.62 6.18
C VAL A 40 5.49 0.09 5.74
N ASP A 41 4.40 -0.06 6.46
CA ASP A 41 3.12 0.60 6.15
C ASP A 41 3.27 2.13 6.18
N GLU A 42 3.98 2.71 7.16
CA GLU A 42 4.22 4.15 7.26
C GLU A 42 5.04 4.68 6.07
N LEU A 43 6.03 3.92 5.59
CA LEU A 43 6.84 4.31 4.43
C LEU A 43 6.00 4.32 3.14
N PHE A 44 5.16 3.31 2.93
CA PHE A 44 4.28 3.26 1.77
C PHE A 44 3.22 4.37 1.79
N ASP A 45 2.62 4.65 2.93
CA ASP A 45 1.66 5.74 3.10
C ASP A 45 2.30 7.10 2.75
N THR A 46 3.55 7.31 3.15
CA THR A 46 4.30 8.52 2.82
C THR A 46 4.58 8.64 1.32
N GLN A 47 4.96 7.56 0.66
CA GLN A 47 5.21 7.55 -0.78
C GLN A 47 3.92 7.79 -1.57
N LEU A 48 2.82 7.13 -1.21
CA LEU A 48 1.50 7.36 -1.79
C LEU A 48 1.07 8.82 -1.68
N MET A 49 1.23 9.41 -0.50
CA MET A 49 0.88 10.81 -0.26
C MET A 49 1.69 11.77 -1.13
N LEU A 50 3.00 11.54 -1.25
CA LEU A 50 3.88 12.36 -2.09
C LEU A 50 3.52 12.23 -3.56
N PHE A 51 3.19 11.02 -4.02
CA PHE A 51 2.79 10.76 -5.40
C PHE A 51 1.44 11.43 -5.72
N ALA A 52 0.44 11.24 -4.86
CA ALA A 52 -0.87 11.89 -5.01
C ALA A 52 -0.76 13.42 -5.01
N LYS A 53 0.11 13.98 -4.15
CA LYS A 53 0.37 15.41 -4.12
C LYS A 53 1.01 15.92 -5.41
N ARG A 54 1.91 15.17 -6.02
CA ARG A 54 2.47 15.51 -7.33
C ARG A 54 1.40 15.48 -8.42
N LEU A 55 0.57 14.46 -8.44
CA LEU A 55 -0.54 14.36 -9.39
C LEU A 55 -1.54 15.51 -9.21
N SER A 56 -1.85 15.89 -7.98
CA SER A 56 -2.79 16.98 -7.69
C SER A 56 -2.32 18.37 -8.18
N THR A 57 -1.00 18.54 -8.35
CA THR A 57 -0.40 19.80 -8.86
C THR A 57 -0.28 19.85 -10.39
N LEU A 58 -0.60 18.75 -11.10
CA LEU A 58 -0.64 18.76 -12.57
C LEU A 58 -1.79 19.64 -13.06
N ASP A 59 -1.53 20.44 -14.08
CA ASP A 59 -2.59 21.21 -14.72
C ASP A 59 -3.43 20.31 -15.64
N LEU A 60 -4.48 19.74 -15.05
CA LEU A 60 -5.40 18.83 -15.72
C LEU A 60 -6.19 19.54 -16.86
N ASN A 61 -6.25 20.87 -16.86
CA ASN A 61 -6.89 21.61 -17.93
C ASN A 61 -6.05 21.54 -19.21
N GLU A 62 -4.73 21.57 -19.12
CA GLU A 62 -3.83 21.39 -20.28
C GLU A 62 -3.88 19.96 -20.80
N ILE A 63 -3.89 18.95 -19.90
CA ILE A 63 -3.99 17.54 -20.27
C ILE A 63 -5.30 17.24 -20.99
N ASN A 64 -6.42 17.73 -20.46
CA ASN A 64 -7.73 17.57 -21.13
C ASN A 64 -7.80 18.26 -22.50
N ALA A 65 -7.09 19.35 -22.70
CA ALA A 65 -7.02 20.03 -24.00
C ALA A 65 -6.16 19.23 -25.01
N ALA A 66 -5.07 18.63 -24.57
CA ALA A 66 -4.20 17.78 -25.38
C ALA A 66 -4.88 16.45 -25.76
N ASP A 67 -5.62 15.83 -24.84
CA ASP A 67 -6.31 14.56 -25.04
C ASP A 67 -7.50 14.67 -26.02
N ARG A 68 -8.14 15.85 -26.09
CA ARG A 68 -9.16 16.10 -27.12
C ARG A 68 -8.60 16.15 -28.53
N MET A 69 -7.30 16.39 -28.68
CA MET A 69 -6.61 16.39 -29.97
C MET A 69 -5.99 15.04 -30.31
N ALA A 70 -5.69 14.22 -29.32
CA ALA A 70 -5.16 12.87 -29.50
C ALA A 70 -6.20 11.87 -28.97
N GLN A 71 -7.00 11.28 -29.84
CA GLN A 71 -7.98 10.23 -29.49
C GLN A 71 -7.28 8.91 -29.09
N THR A 72 -6.18 8.99 -28.36
CA THR A 72 -5.45 7.85 -27.81
C THR A 72 -5.21 8.08 -26.34
N PRO A 73 -5.62 7.16 -25.45
CA PRO A 73 -5.26 7.24 -24.03
C PRO A 73 -3.73 7.31 -23.94
N ASN A 74 -3.22 8.38 -23.38
CA ASN A 74 -1.78 8.57 -23.23
C ASN A 74 -1.30 7.64 -22.12
N ARG A 75 -0.92 6.42 -22.52
CA ARG A 75 -0.21 5.48 -21.67
C ARG A 75 1.12 6.10 -21.30
N LEU A 76 1.22 6.66 -20.13
CA LEU A 76 2.50 6.98 -19.51
C LEU A 76 3.22 5.67 -19.19
N LYS A 77 3.81 5.05 -20.21
CA LYS A 77 4.74 3.95 -20.03
C LYS A 77 5.97 4.46 -19.29
N HIS A 78 5.92 4.41 -17.99
CA HIS A 78 7.10 4.55 -17.15
C HIS A 78 7.71 3.17 -16.94
N GLY A 79 9.03 3.08 -17.20
CA GLY A 79 9.75 1.82 -17.24
C GLY A 79 9.69 1.04 -15.93
N HIS A 80 9.67 -0.25 -16.10
CA HIS A 80 10.00 -1.40 -15.24
C HIS A 80 10.33 -1.07 -13.76
N VAL A 81 9.36 -0.59 -13.04
CA VAL A 81 9.14 -0.80 -11.62
C VAL A 81 7.97 -1.77 -11.61
N ASP A 82 7.96 -2.77 -10.75
CA ASP A 82 6.88 -3.75 -10.66
C ASP A 82 5.54 -3.03 -10.84
N ASP A 83 4.95 -3.16 -12.05
CA ASP A 83 3.82 -2.35 -12.52
C ASP A 83 2.54 -2.58 -11.68
N ASP A 84 2.57 -3.57 -10.79
CA ASP A 84 1.46 -3.95 -9.94
C ASP A 84 1.43 -3.25 -8.57
N ALA A 85 2.46 -2.45 -8.23
CA ALA A 85 2.62 -1.92 -6.87
C ALA A 85 1.98 -0.55 -6.67
N LEU A 86 1.81 0.27 -7.70
CA LEU A 86 1.30 1.63 -7.62
C LEU A 86 0.44 1.97 -8.84
N THR A 87 -0.79 2.37 -8.60
CA THR A 87 -1.74 2.74 -9.65
C THR A 87 -2.47 4.03 -9.29
N PHE A 88 -2.99 4.77 -10.28
CA PHE A 88 -3.75 5.98 -10.03
C PHE A 88 -4.93 6.15 -10.97
N ALA A 89 -5.94 6.87 -10.49
CA ALA A 89 -7.04 7.39 -11.29
C ALA A 89 -7.44 8.78 -10.82
N ILE A 90 -7.90 9.60 -11.75
CA ILE A 90 -8.39 10.94 -11.50
C ILE A 90 -9.85 10.99 -11.90
N PHE A 91 -10.67 11.45 -10.99
CA PHE A 91 -12.11 11.55 -11.15
C PHE A 91 -12.58 13.01 -11.11
N THR A 92 -13.65 13.32 -11.82
CA THR A 92 -14.40 14.56 -11.58
C THR A 92 -15.13 14.48 -10.24
N HIS A 93 -15.60 15.61 -9.74
CA HIS A 93 -16.45 15.67 -8.56
C HIS A 93 -17.70 14.75 -8.66
N ASP A 94 -18.20 14.52 -9.86
CA ASP A 94 -19.37 13.67 -10.13
C ASP A 94 -19.03 12.16 -10.18
N GLY A 95 -17.76 11.79 -9.94
CA GLY A 95 -17.32 10.39 -9.95
C GLY A 95 -17.01 9.83 -11.34
N ARG A 96 -16.90 10.68 -12.37
CA ARG A 96 -16.48 10.24 -13.71
C ARG A 96 -14.96 10.19 -13.77
N MET A 97 -14.40 9.07 -14.18
CA MET A 97 -12.96 8.92 -14.42
C MET A 97 -12.53 9.76 -15.62
N VAL A 98 -11.49 10.57 -15.45
CA VAL A 98 -10.94 11.48 -16.46
C VAL A 98 -9.61 10.96 -16.97
N LEU A 99 -8.78 10.41 -16.09
CA LEU A 99 -7.45 9.92 -16.39
C LEU A 99 -7.11 8.75 -15.47
N ASN A 100 -6.37 7.78 -15.97
CA ASN A 100 -5.82 6.66 -15.22
C ASN A 100 -4.44 6.29 -15.77
N ASP A 101 -3.77 5.32 -15.16
CA ASP A 101 -2.46 4.82 -15.60
C ASP A 101 -2.54 3.83 -16.78
N GLY A 102 -3.75 3.41 -17.15
CA GLY A 102 -3.99 2.46 -18.25
C GLY A 102 -3.82 0.99 -17.89
N ASP A 103 -3.62 0.70 -16.60
CA ASP A 103 -3.54 -0.66 -16.05
C ASP A 103 -4.59 -0.81 -14.94
N ASN A 104 -4.19 -1.14 -13.73
CA ASN A 104 -5.11 -1.32 -12.61
C ASN A 104 -5.90 -0.05 -12.21
N GLY A 105 -5.46 1.12 -12.68
CA GLY A 105 -6.18 2.38 -12.46
C GLY A 105 -7.57 2.45 -13.08
N GLU A 106 -7.85 1.66 -14.13
CA GLU A 106 -9.20 1.55 -14.72
C GLU A 106 -10.18 0.87 -13.75
N ASP A 107 -9.67 -0.01 -12.89
CA ASP A 107 -10.45 -0.82 -11.96
C ASP A 107 -10.62 -0.17 -10.58
N ILE A 108 -10.13 1.08 -10.39
CA ILE A 108 -10.32 1.82 -9.15
C ILE A 108 -11.78 2.25 -9.04
N PRO A 109 -12.56 1.74 -8.06
CA PRO A 109 -13.93 2.16 -7.85
C PRO A 109 -13.97 3.58 -7.26
N TYR A 110 -14.86 4.44 -7.75
CA TYR A 110 -15.09 5.73 -7.12
C TYR A 110 -15.77 5.54 -5.75
N SER A 111 -14.97 5.62 -4.69
CA SER A 111 -15.43 5.43 -3.30
C SER A 111 -15.05 6.62 -2.41
N TYR A 112 -14.87 7.81 -3.00
CA TYR A 112 -14.49 9.00 -2.26
C TYR A 112 -15.53 9.35 -1.19
N GLN A 113 -15.12 9.37 0.05
CA GLN A 113 -15.91 9.87 1.19
C GLN A 113 -15.26 11.11 1.81
N ARG A 114 -13.94 11.09 1.92
CA ARG A 114 -13.12 12.17 2.48
C ARG A 114 -11.69 12.04 1.98
N GLU A 115 -10.94 13.12 2.12
CA GLU A 115 -9.50 13.07 1.88
C GLU A 115 -8.79 12.19 2.91
N GLY A 116 -7.73 11.53 2.48
CA GLY A 116 -6.89 10.66 3.29
C GLY A 116 -6.87 9.22 2.82
N PHE A 117 -6.38 8.36 3.69
CA PHE A 117 -6.22 6.94 3.40
C PHE A 117 -7.53 6.16 3.58
N ALA A 118 -7.73 5.19 2.72
CA ALA A 118 -8.81 4.22 2.79
C ALA A 118 -8.30 2.86 2.32
N ASP A 119 -8.88 1.79 2.84
CA ASP A 119 -8.63 0.44 2.37
C ASP A 119 -9.82 -0.03 1.53
N GLY A 120 -9.55 -0.74 0.45
CA GLY A 120 -10.57 -1.24 -0.45
C GLY A 120 -10.04 -2.28 -1.41
N GLN A 121 -10.83 -2.60 -2.43
CA GLN A 121 -10.48 -3.56 -3.46
C GLN A 121 -10.72 -2.93 -4.83
N LEU A 122 -9.91 -3.31 -5.82
CA LEU A 122 -10.14 -2.99 -7.21
C LEU A 122 -11.29 -3.83 -7.76
N VAL A 123 -11.92 -3.36 -8.82
CA VAL A 123 -12.97 -4.10 -9.50
C VAL A 123 -12.37 -5.33 -10.16
N GLY A 124 -12.78 -6.52 -9.72
CA GLY A 124 -12.27 -7.79 -10.26
C GLY A 124 -11.06 -8.37 -9.54
N ASP A 125 -10.45 -7.63 -8.62
CA ASP A 125 -9.36 -8.10 -7.78
C ASP A 125 -9.88 -8.47 -6.37
N LYS A 126 -9.27 -9.50 -5.77
CA LYS A 126 -9.59 -9.97 -4.40
C LYS A 126 -8.60 -9.46 -3.37
N ASP A 127 -7.51 -8.86 -3.81
CA ASP A 127 -6.48 -8.36 -2.92
C ASP A 127 -6.91 -7.04 -2.26
N GLN A 128 -6.42 -6.78 -1.07
CA GLN A 128 -6.65 -5.53 -0.39
C GLN A 128 -5.66 -4.48 -0.87
N TRP A 129 -6.22 -3.34 -1.31
CA TRP A 129 -5.46 -2.19 -1.76
C TRP A 129 -5.57 -1.04 -0.76
N ARG A 130 -4.48 -0.29 -0.62
CA ARG A 130 -4.43 0.93 0.14
C ARG A 130 -4.61 2.12 -0.79
N PHE A 131 -5.67 2.88 -0.60
CA PHE A 131 -5.98 4.09 -1.37
C PHE A 131 -5.60 5.34 -0.59
N VAL A 132 -5.18 6.37 -1.32
CA VAL A 132 -5.12 7.73 -0.80
C VAL A 132 -6.00 8.62 -1.70
N TRP A 133 -6.91 9.33 -1.09
CA TRP A 133 -7.78 10.26 -1.78
C TRP A 133 -7.34 11.69 -1.51
N MET A 134 -7.15 12.46 -2.57
CA MET A 134 -6.82 13.87 -2.51
C MET A 134 -7.75 14.67 -3.43
N THR A 135 -7.95 15.94 -3.09
CA THR A 135 -8.66 16.89 -3.93
C THR A 135 -7.64 17.78 -4.64
N SER A 136 -7.86 18.05 -5.92
CA SER A 136 -7.04 19.01 -6.65
C SER A 136 -7.17 20.42 -6.03
N PRO A 137 -6.16 21.29 -6.18
CA PRO A 137 -6.18 22.65 -5.59
C PRO A 137 -7.37 23.50 -6.01
N ASP A 138 -7.90 23.27 -7.21
CA ASP A 138 -9.09 23.94 -7.74
C ASP A 138 -10.43 23.31 -7.30
N GLY A 139 -10.38 22.20 -6.55
CA GLY A 139 -11.53 21.49 -6.02
C GLY A 139 -12.36 20.69 -7.05
N LYS A 140 -11.95 20.66 -8.32
CA LYS A 140 -12.73 20.05 -9.41
C LYS A 140 -12.51 18.55 -9.54
N TYR A 141 -11.35 18.05 -9.14
CA TYR A 141 -10.96 16.68 -9.35
C TYR A 141 -10.68 15.96 -8.02
N ARG A 142 -10.90 14.65 -8.04
CA ARG A 142 -10.52 13.69 -6.98
C ARG A 142 -9.46 12.74 -7.53
N ILE A 143 -8.39 12.59 -6.80
CA ILE A 143 -7.21 11.81 -7.20
C ILE A 143 -7.02 10.69 -6.20
#